data_74601b15cb0f0012aedc4560b6731a91
#
_entry.id   74601b15cb0f0012aedc4560b6731a91
#
_cell.length_a   1.000
_cell.length_b   1.000
_cell.length_c   1.000
_cell.angle_alpha   90.00
_cell.angle_beta   90.00
_cell.angle_gamma   90.00
#
_symmetry.space_group_name_H-M   'P 1'
#
loop_
_entity.id
_entity.type
_entity.pdbx_description
1 polymer ?
#
loop_
_entity_poly.entity_id
_entity_poly.type
_entity_poly.pdbx_seq_one_letter_code
_entity_poly.pdbx_strand_id
1 'polypeptide(L)'
;MEKINFIGAYDKTDSIMYIAKILTEMKKKVIIVDATITQKTKYVIPTIDNRSEYIANYANIDFAIGFTNYNDIKTYLGMPQSAAFTYDYMLIDIDNSDLLNNFDVYSSKKNYFVTSFDLYALKRGVEVLKRLSLLS
;
A
#
# COMPACT_ATOMS: atom_id res chain seq x y z
N MET A 1 12.23 1.36 9.87
CA MET A 1 10.82 1.26 9.38
C MET A 1 10.58 -0.12 8.79
N GLU A 2 9.52 -0.76 9.20
CA GLU A 2 9.07 -2.02 8.61
C GLU A 2 8.12 -1.74 7.45
N LYS A 3 8.43 -2.29 6.28
CA LYS A 3 7.58 -2.19 5.10
C LYS A 3 6.93 -3.55 4.85
N ILE A 4 5.60 -3.57 4.71
CA ILE A 4 4.82 -4.78 4.47
C ILE A 4 3.99 -4.58 3.22
N ASN A 5 4.19 -5.42 2.21
CA ASN A 5 3.45 -5.38 0.97
C ASN A 5 2.32 -6.41 0.99
N PHE A 6 1.12 -5.97 0.68
CA PHE A 6 -0.06 -6.82 0.52
C PHE A 6 -0.40 -6.85 -0.97
N ILE A 7 -0.15 -8.00 -1.61
CA ILE A 7 -0.21 -8.14 -3.06
C ILE A 7 -1.38 -9.03 -3.45
N GLY A 8 -2.16 -8.60 -4.42
CA GLY A 8 -3.25 -9.40 -4.96
C GLY A 8 -4.39 -8.55 -5.47
N ALA A 9 -5.19 -9.11 -6.35
CA ALA A 9 -6.32 -8.43 -6.98
C ALA A 9 -7.58 -8.39 -6.10
N TYR A 10 -7.62 -9.20 -5.04
CA TYR A 10 -8.73 -9.21 -4.10
C TYR A 10 -8.72 -7.95 -3.23
N ASP A 11 -9.89 -7.44 -2.91
CA ASP A 11 -10.01 -6.28 -2.03
C ASP A 11 -9.55 -6.63 -0.62
N LYS A 12 -8.49 -5.99 -0.18
CA LYS A 12 -7.85 -6.21 1.13
C LYS A 12 -7.86 -4.98 2.02
N THR A 13 -8.63 -3.96 1.63
CA THR A 13 -8.67 -2.67 2.32
C THR A 13 -9.01 -2.83 3.80
N ASP A 14 -10.06 -3.58 4.11
CA ASP A 14 -10.51 -3.76 5.50
C ASP A 14 -9.45 -4.48 6.36
N SER A 15 -8.82 -5.50 5.79
CA SER A 15 -7.78 -6.25 6.50
C SER A 15 -6.57 -5.38 6.82
N ILE A 16 -6.13 -4.58 5.85
CA ILE A 16 -4.99 -3.67 6.04
C ILE A 16 -5.32 -2.60 7.08
N MET A 17 -6.53 -2.03 7.02
CA MET A 17 -6.97 -1.03 8.01
C MET A 17 -7.05 -1.62 9.42
N TYR A 18 -7.49 -2.87 9.54
CA TYR A 18 -7.52 -3.55 10.82
C TYR A 18 -6.11 -3.72 11.41
N ILE A 19 -5.14 -4.15 10.59
CA ILE A 19 -3.74 -4.28 11.01
C ILE A 19 -3.19 -2.92 11.43
N ALA A 20 -3.43 -1.88 10.64
CA ALA A 20 -2.97 -0.54 10.96
C ALA A 20 -3.55 -0.03 12.28
N LYS A 21 -4.82 -0.32 12.55
CA LYS A 21 -5.45 0.07 13.80
C LYS A 21 -4.79 -0.61 15.01
N ILE A 22 -4.50 -1.90 14.91
CA ILE A 22 -3.80 -2.62 15.98
C ILE A 22 -2.43 -1.99 16.23
N LEU A 23 -1.66 -1.72 15.18
CA LEU A 23 -0.33 -1.11 15.30
C LEU A 23 -0.41 0.27 15.93
N THR A 24 -1.40 1.06 15.56
CA THR A 24 -1.61 2.40 16.12
C THR A 24 -1.97 2.33 17.61
N GLU A 25 -2.78 1.37 18.01
CA GLU A 25 -3.09 1.12 19.43
C GLU A 25 -1.84 0.73 20.22
N MET A 26 -0.85 0.12 19.58
CA MET A 26 0.47 -0.18 20.14
C MET A 26 1.41 1.03 20.12
N LYS A 27 0.92 2.22 19.83
CA LYS A 27 1.67 3.48 19.77
C LYS A 27 2.70 3.52 18.63
N LYS A 28 2.47 2.79 17.55
CA LYS A 28 3.31 2.83 16.35
C LYS A 28 2.79 3.88 15.37
N LYS A 29 3.71 4.51 14.65
CA LYS A 29 3.38 5.45 13.57
C LYS A 29 3.22 4.66 12.28
N VAL A 30 2.03 4.73 11.68
CA VAL A 30 1.66 3.89 10.54
C VAL A 30 1.21 4.76 9.37
N ILE A 31 1.69 4.40 8.18
CA ILE A 31 1.15 4.89 6.92
C ILE A 31 0.64 3.71 6.09
N ILE A 32 -0.56 3.86 5.54
CA ILE A 32 -1.10 2.96 4.52
C ILE A 32 -0.90 3.61 3.16
N VAL A 33 -0.27 2.90 2.24
CA VAL A 33 -0.11 3.35 0.85
C VAL A 33 -1.08 2.54 -0.02
N ASP A 34 -2.09 3.21 -0.53
CA ASP A 34 -3.05 2.58 -1.45
C ASP A 34 -2.53 2.74 -2.89
N ALA A 35 -1.83 1.72 -3.37
CA ALA A 35 -1.29 1.64 -4.72
C ALA A 35 -2.19 0.78 -5.62
N THR A 36 -3.48 0.71 -5.32
CA THR A 36 -4.46 -0.04 -6.12
C THR A 36 -5.06 0.82 -7.24
N ILE A 37 -5.53 0.15 -8.29
CA ILE A 37 -6.22 0.83 -9.39
C ILE A 37 -7.54 1.44 -8.90
N THR A 38 -8.28 0.71 -8.06
CA THR A 38 -9.61 1.12 -7.59
C THR A 38 -9.57 2.17 -6.50
N GLN A 39 -8.45 2.29 -5.77
CA GLN A 39 -8.26 3.26 -4.69
C GLN A 39 -9.42 3.26 -3.67
N LYS A 40 -9.82 2.07 -3.23
CA LYS A 40 -10.99 1.94 -2.34
C LYS A 40 -10.81 2.61 -0.99
N THR A 41 -9.59 2.78 -0.54
CA THR A 41 -9.29 3.42 0.75
C THR A 41 -9.87 4.83 0.83
N LYS A 42 -9.89 5.58 -0.27
CA LYS A 42 -10.43 6.95 -0.27
C LYS A 42 -11.93 7.01 0.04
N TYR A 43 -12.64 5.90 -0.11
CA TYR A 43 -14.09 5.83 0.18
C TYR A 43 -14.39 5.43 1.63
N VAL A 44 -13.40 4.93 2.37
CA VAL A 44 -13.58 4.50 3.76
C VAL A 44 -13.04 5.51 4.76
N ILE A 45 -12.24 6.48 4.33
CA ILE A 45 -11.82 7.60 5.17
C ILE A 45 -12.77 8.80 4.94
N PRO A 46 -13.08 9.60 5.98
CA PRO A 46 -14.07 10.67 5.84
C PRO A 46 -13.53 11.95 5.19
N THR A 47 -12.32 11.94 4.67
CA THR A 47 -11.69 13.08 4.01
C THR A 47 -12.07 13.12 2.54
N ILE A 48 -12.50 14.28 2.05
CA ILE A 48 -12.77 14.51 0.63
C ILE A 48 -11.63 15.36 0.09
N ASP A 49 -10.91 14.83 -0.92
CA ASP A 49 -9.80 15.54 -1.57
C ASP A 49 -9.90 15.31 -3.08
N ASN A 50 -9.85 16.39 -3.84
CA ASN A 50 -9.96 16.34 -5.30
C ASN A 50 -8.61 16.16 -6.00
N ARG A 51 -7.50 16.13 -5.27
CA ARG A 51 -6.18 15.92 -5.86
C ARG A 51 -6.02 14.46 -6.25
N SER A 52 -5.24 14.21 -7.29
CA SER A 52 -4.94 12.85 -7.74
C SER A 52 -4.00 12.12 -6.77
N GLU A 53 -3.14 12.85 -6.09
CA GLU A 53 -2.19 12.33 -5.11
C GLU A 53 -2.30 13.15 -3.83
N TYR A 54 -2.53 12.49 -2.71
CA TYR A 54 -2.63 13.17 -1.42
C TYR A 54 -2.38 12.22 -0.26
N ILE A 55 -2.02 12.80 0.90
CA ILE A 55 -1.94 12.08 2.17
C ILE A 55 -2.96 12.70 3.12
N ALA A 56 -3.82 11.85 3.69
CA ALA A 56 -4.81 12.24 4.68
C ALA A 56 -4.56 11.48 5.98
N ASN A 57 -4.85 12.11 7.12
CA ASN A 57 -4.78 11.45 8.42
C ASN A 57 -6.20 11.14 8.91
N TYR A 58 -6.43 9.91 9.33
CA TYR A 58 -7.66 9.49 9.95
C TYR A 58 -7.38 8.42 11.00
N ALA A 59 -7.93 8.57 12.19
CA ALA A 59 -7.75 7.64 13.31
C ALA A 59 -6.27 7.40 13.64
N ASN A 60 -5.44 8.44 13.55
CA ASN A 60 -4.00 8.41 13.77
C ASN A 60 -3.21 7.57 12.75
N ILE A 61 -3.80 7.30 11.61
CA ILE A 61 -3.15 6.61 10.49
C ILE A 61 -3.06 7.58 9.33
N ASP A 62 -1.87 7.66 8.71
CA ASP A 62 -1.72 8.40 7.47
C ASP A 62 -2.08 7.49 6.28
N PHE A 63 -2.82 8.05 5.32
CA PHE A 63 -3.27 7.35 4.11
C PHE A 63 -2.71 8.07 2.89
N ALA A 64 -1.79 7.41 2.18
CA ALA A 64 -1.24 7.92 0.92
C ALA A 64 -2.03 7.31 -0.24
N ILE A 65 -2.69 8.15 -1.02
CA ILE A 65 -3.61 7.73 -2.08
C ILE A 65 -3.17 8.31 -3.42
N GLY A 66 -3.11 7.46 -4.45
CA GLY A 66 -2.79 7.87 -5.80
C GLY A 66 -1.31 7.88 -6.16
N PHE A 67 -0.43 7.65 -5.20
CA PHE A 67 1.01 7.62 -5.45
C PHE A 67 1.42 6.34 -6.17
N THR A 68 2.35 6.46 -7.10
CA THR A 68 2.86 5.34 -7.88
C THR A 68 4.29 4.94 -7.52
N ASN A 69 4.95 5.70 -6.65
CA ASN A 69 6.32 5.42 -6.21
C ASN A 69 6.66 6.15 -4.90
N TYR A 70 7.76 5.75 -4.27
CA TYR A 70 8.21 6.35 -3.01
C TYR A 70 8.66 7.80 -3.15
N ASN A 71 9.26 8.16 -4.28
CA ASN A 71 9.82 9.50 -4.45
C ASN A 71 8.74 10.56 -4.39
N ASP A 72 7.58 10.29 -4.96
CA ASP A 72 6.47 11.23 -4.95
C ASP A 72 5.87 11.37 -3.55
N ILE A 73 5.84 10.30 -2.77
CA ILE A 73 5.42 10.36 -1.36
C ILE A 73 6.38 11.24 -0.56
N LYS A 74 7.69 11.05 -0.74
CA LYS A 74 8.70 11.89 -0.07
C LYS A 74 8.56 13.36 -0.46
N THR A 75 8.36 13.63 -1.75
CA THR A 75 8.14 14.99 -2.25
C THR A 75 6.92 15.62 -1.59
N TYR A 76 5.82 14.89 -1.50
CA TYR A 76 4.60 15.38 -0.85
C TYR A 76 4.85 15.73 0.62
N LEU A 77 5.64 14.91 1.32
CA LEU A 77 5.97 15.12 2.74
C LEU A 77 7.06 16.18 2.96
N GLY A 78 7.61 16.76 1.88
CA GLY A 78 8.69 17.73 1.98
C GLY A 78 10.02 17.11 2.43
N MET A 79 10.21 15.82 2.18
CA MET A 79 11.42 15.09 2.59
C MET A 79 12.46 15.08 1.48
N PRO A 80 13.77 15.18 1.83
CA PRO A 80 14.84 14.89 0.87
C PRO A 80 14.74 13.42 0.39
N GLN A 81 15.11 13.15 -0.87
CA GLN A 81 15.04 11.80 -1.43
C GLN A 81 15.96 10.82 -0.68
N SER A 82 17.05 11.32 -0.12
CA SER A 82 18.00 10.50 0.66
C SER A 82 17.52 10.22 2.10
N ALA A 83 16.49 10.91 2.59
CA ALA A 83 16.01 10.73 3.94
C ALA A 83 15.20 9.44 4.08
N ALA A 84 15.28 8.80 5.25
CA ALA A 84 14.42 7.67 5.58
C ALA A 84 13.05 8.17 6.06
N PHE A 85 12.00 7.39 5.80
CA PHE A 85 10.68 7.67 6.34
C PHE A 85 10.68 7.58 7.87
N THR A 86 9.87 8.42 8.50
CA THR A 86 9.77 8.49 9.96
C THR A 86 8.69 7.59 10.55
N TYR A 87 7.99 6.83 9.72
CA TYR A 87 6.99 5.86 10.17
C TYR A 87 7.64 4.62 10.76
N ASP A 88 6.95 3.97 11.69
CA ASP A 88 7.36 2.66 12.19
C ASP A 88 6.97 1.55 11.20
N TYR A 89 5.81 1.69 10.55
CA TYR A 89 5.28 0.73 9.59
C TYR A 89 4.72 1.43 8.37
N MET A 90 5.02 0.88 7.21
CA MET A 90 4.41 1.25 5.93
C MET A 90 3.71 0.02 5.36
N LEU A 91 2.39 0.07 5.27
CA LEU A 91 1.56 -1.00 4.74
C LEU A 91 1.13 -0.63 3.33
N ILE A 92 1.53 -1.41 2.34
CA ILE A 92 1.32 -1.08 0.93
C ILE A 92 0.34 -2.07 0.31
N ASP A 93 -0.73 -1.55 -0.27
CA ASP A 93 -1.76 -2.32 -0.96
C ASP A 93 -1.51 -2.22 -2.47
N ILE A 94 -1.16 -3.35 -3.10
CA ILE A 94 -0.86 -3.42 -4.53
C ILE A 94 -1.74 -4.49 -5.18
N ASP A 95 -2.51 -4.12 -6.19
CA ASP A 95 -3.41 -5.00 -6.91
C ASP A 95 -3.05 -5.21 -8.38
N ASN A 96 -1.91 -4.65 -8.81
CA ASN A 96 -1.49 -4.72 -10.21
C ASN A 96 0.01 -4.92 -10.31
N SER A 97 0.46 -5.53 -11.41
CA SER A 97 1.87 -5.86 -11.61
C SER A 97 2.74 -4.65 -11.98
N ASP A 98 2.13 -3.56 -12.45
CA ASP A 98 2.87 -2.42 -12.96
C ASP A 98 3.61 -1.65 -11.85
N LEU A 99 3.11 -1.72 -10.60
CA LEU A 99 3.68 -1.00 -9.48
C LEU A 99 4.61 -1.84 -8.59
N LEU A 100 4.85 -3.11 -8.93
CA LEU A 100 5.69 -3.99 -8.10
C LEU A 100 7.11 -3.46 -7.96
N ASN A 101 7.72 -2.98 -9.05
CA ASN A 101 9.06 -2.40 -9.02
C ASN A 101 9.10 -1.05 -8.29
N ASN A 102 8.05 -0.26 -8.45
CA ASN A 102 8.01 1.10 -7.91
C ASN A 102 7.97 1.13 -6.37
N PHE A 103 7.57 0.03 -5.76
CA PHE A 103 7.52 -0.12 -4.30
C PHE A 103 8.48 -1.18 -3.77
N ASP A 104 9.51 -1.52 -4.55
CA ASP A 104 10.59 -2.42 -4.17
C ASP A 104 10.12 -3.76 -3.61
N VAL A 105 9.09 -4.35 -4.22
CA VAL A 105 8.52 -5.62 -3.76
C VAL A 105 9.58 -6.72 -3.76
N TYR A 106 10.45 -6.74 -4.76
CA TYR A 106 11.47 -7.79 -4.91
C TYR A 106 12.55 -7.75 -3.84
N SER A 107 12.83 -6.58 -3.29
CA SER A 107 13.82 -6.43 -2.21
C SER A 107 13.20 -6.50 -0.82
N SER A 108 11.88 -6.56 -0.73
CA SER A 108 11.18 -6.57 0.55
C SER A 108 11.15 -7.97 1.15
N LYS A 109 11.32 -8.05 2.46
CA LYS A 109 11.29 -9.33 3.21
C LYS A 109 9.88 -9.75 3.60
N LYS A 110 8.92 -8.81 3.62
CA LYS A 110 7.55 -9.06 4.09
C LYS A 110 6.56 -8.78 2.98
N ASN A 111 6.32 -9.79 2.16
CA ASN A 111 5.32 -9.76 1.10
C ASN A 111 4.24 -10.80 1.42
N TYR A 112 2.98 -10.35 1.47
CA TYR A 112 1.85 -11.24 1.67
C TYR A 112 0.98 -11.22 0.41
N PHE A 113 0.73 -12.41 -0.13
CA PHE A 113 -0.17 -12.58 -1.27
C PHE A 113 -1.58 -12.88 -0.75
N VAL A 114 -2.53 -12.02 -1.10
CA VAL A 114 -3.91 -12.13 -0.64
C VAL A 114 -4.81 -12.42 -1.82
N THR A 115 -5.59 -13.50 -1.74
CA THR A 115 -6.51 -13.90 -2.79
C THR A 115 -7.84 -14.40 -2.21
N SER A 116 -8.80 -14.70 -3.08
CA SER A 116 -10.06 -15.34 -2.73
C SER A 116 -10.35 -16.48 -3.69
N PHE A 117 -11.41 -17.25 -3.41
CA PHE A 117 -11.85 -18.31 -4.32
C PHE A 117 -12.69 -17.81 -5.49
N ASP A 118 -12.92 -16.50 -5.59
CA ASP A 118 -13.53 -15.92 -6.78
C ASP A 118 -12.64 -16.15 -8.01
N LEU A 119 -13.25 -16.62 -9.10
CA LEU A 119 -12.48 -17.00 -10.30
C LEU A 119 -11.70 -15.81 -10.89
N TYR A 120 -12.31 -14.64 -10.89
CA TYR A 120 -11.64 -13.45 -11.42
C TYR A 120 -10.41 -13.08 -10.57
N ALA A 121 -10.55 -13.10 -9.25
CA ALA A 121 -9.45 -12.80 -8.35
C ALA A 121 -8.32 -13.82 -8.46
N LEU A 122 -8.65 -15.11 -8.60
CA LEU A 122 -7.66 -16.17 -8.80
C LEU A 122 -6.87 -15.97 -10.08
N LYS A 123 -7.55 -15.68 -11.20
CA LYS A 123 -6.89 -15.44 -12.48
C LYS A 123 -5.98 -14.22 -12.43
N ARG A 124 -6.45 -13.13 -11.85
CA ARG A 124 -5.63 -11.91 -11.67
C ARG A 124 -4.45 -12.17 -10.76
N GLY A 125 -4.65 -12.93 -9.68
CA GLY A 125 -3.58 -13.29 -8.76
C GLY A 125 -2.50 -14.13 -9.43
N VAL A 126 -2.87 -15.08 -10.27
CA VAL A 126 -1.90 -15.89 -11.05
C VAL A 126 -1.07 -15.01 -11.97
N GLU A 127 -1.67 -14.02 -12.63
CA GLU A 127 -0.93 -13.08 -13.48
C GLU A 127 0.12 -12.30 -12.68
N VAL A 128 -0.23 -11.82 -11.48
CA VAL A 128 0.70 -11.11 -10.59
C VAL A 128 1.85 -12.03 -10.17
N LEU A 129 1.54 -13.27 -9.79
CA LEU A 129 2.56 -14.26 -9.40
C LEU A 129 3.51 -14.57 -10.55
N LYS A 130 2.99 -14.70 -11.78
CA LYS A 130 3.83 -14.92 -12.96
C LYS A 130 4.79 -13.76 -13.19
N ARG A 131 4.34 -12.53 -13.01
CA ARG A 131 5.22 -11.34 -13.14
C ARG A 131 6.31 -11.35 -12.08
N LEU A 132 5.98 -11.65 -10.83
CA LEU A 132 6.96 -11.77 -9.75
C LEU A 132 8.00 -12.85 -10.06
N SER A 133 7.57 -13.99 -10.55
CA SER A 133 8.45 -15.10 -10.92
C SER A 133 9.40 -14.74 -12.05
N LEU A 134 8.95 -13.97 -13.04
CA LEU A 134 9.78 -13.55 -14.18
C LEU A 134 10.82 -12.48 -13.82
N LEU A 135 10.57 -11.71 -12.77
CA LEU A 135 11.40 -10.59 -12.40
C LEU A 135 12.32 -10.86 -11.20
N SER A 136 12.09 -11.96 -10.51
CA SER A 136 12.95 -12.39 -9.39
C SER A 136 14.21 -13.18 -9.91
#